data_6219aae2b055f282931e1a15accf5b11
#
_entry.id   6219aae2b055f282931e1a15accf5b11
#
_cell.length_a   1.000
_cell.length_b   1.000
_cell.length_c   1.000
_cell.angle_alpha   90.00
_cell.angle_beta   90.00
_cell.angle_gamma   90.00
#
_symmetry.space_group_name_H-M   'P 1'
#
loop_
_entity.id
_entity.type
_entity.pdbx_description
1 polymer ?
#
loop_
_entity_poly.entity_id
_entity_poly.type
_entity_poly.pdbx_seq_one_letter_code
_entity_poly.pdbx_strand_id
1 'polypeptide(L)'
;MKTGPALLAAIAAVILSFVTTTPAQRPQPEPANPGTFEAKVEYYLQQSGYEFHKVKANSWYLLLPGKEMSQIRIILGAGPSSIAMGAVVVPKSNLNITADSLQKLMKLSYDLNYVRICIDSDDDLIVMAQLKDQWLSAAEFKNTINIVAGAADRAYGIMRPYLTTP
;
A
#
# COMPACT_ATOMS: atom_id res chain seq x y z
N MET A 1 -55.44 27.99 -44.26
CA MET A 1 -54.89 29.32 -44.32
C MET A 1 -53.57 29.31 -43.49
N LYS A 2 -52.50 29.46 -44.22
CA LYS A 2 -51.09 29.79 -43.89
C LYS A 2 -50.50 29.37 -42.56
N THR A 3 -49.82 28.25 -42.63
CA THR A 3 -48.81 27.75 -41.70
C THR A 3 -47.44 28.37 -42.02
N GLY A 4 -46.80 29.05 -41.02
CA GLY A 4 -45.41 29.51 -41.13
C GLY A 4 -44.46 28.48 -40.45
N PRO A 5 -43.32 28.16 -41.05
CA PRO A 5 -42.38 27.24 -40.43
C PRO A 5 -41.47 27.96 -39.46
N ALA A 6 -41.39 27.41 -38.23
CA ALA A 6 -40.45 27.84 -37.21
C ALA A 6 -39.04 27.30 -37.52
N LEU A 7 -38.09 28.22 -37.60
CA LEU A 7 -36.66 27.95 -37.84
C LEU A 7 -36.01 27.47 -36.54
N LEU A 8 -35.65 26.23 -36.46
CA LEU A 8 -34.85 25.64 -35.36
C LEU A 8 -33.37 25.90 -35.63
N ALA A 9 -32.79 26.87 -34.92
CA ALA A 9 -31.37 27.10 -34.91
C ALA A 9 -30.69 26.10 -33.95
N ALA A 10 -30.00 25.11 -34.48
CA ALA A 10 -29.17 24.17 -33.72
C ALA A 10 -27.85 24.86 -33.39
N ILE A 11 -27.63 25.18 -32.10
CA ILE A 11 -26.34 25.64 -31.58
C ILE A 11 -25.51 24.39 -31.28
N ALA A 12 -24.56 24.09 -32.14
CA ALA A 12 -23.55 23.08 -31.89
C ALA A 12 -22.48 23.65 -30.95
N ALA A 13 -22.56 23.33 -29.66
CA ALA A 13 -21.50 23.64 -28.70
C ALA A 13 -20.36 22.65 -28.89
N VAL A 14 -19.27 23.07 -29.52
CA VAL A 14 -18.01 22.33 -29.60
C VAL A 14 -17.34 22.45 -28.24
N ILE A 15 -17.47 21.42 -27.44
CA ILE A 15 -16.69 21.28 -26.18
C ILE A 15 -15.28 20.83 -26.58
N LEU A 16 -14.33 21.76 -26.63
CA LEU A 16 -12.92 21.47 -26.71
C LEU A 16 -12.47 20.90 -25.34
N SER A 17 -12.44 19.58 -25.24
CA SER A 17 -11.80 18.90 -24.09
C SER A 17 -10.29 19.08 -24.21
N PHE A 18 -9.73 20.01 -23.44
CA PHE A 18 -8.29 20.07 -23.21
C PHE A 18 -7.88 18.84 -22.42
N VAL A 19 -7.41 17.80 -23.10
CA VAL A 19 -6.69 16.70 -22.49
C VAL A 19 -5.33 17.27 -22.07
N THR A 20 -5.23 17.70 -20.81
CA THR A 20 -3.93 18.00 -20.19
C THR A 20 -3.20 16.68 -20.03
N THR A 21 -2.38 16.32 -21.00
CA THR A 21 -1.39 15.25 -20.86
C THR A 21 -0.38 15.69 -19.81
N THR A 22 -0.56 15.21 -18.58
CA THR A 22 0.47 15.31 -17.56
C THR A 22 1.72 14.62 -18.16
N PRO A 23 2.87 15.31 -18.31
CA PRO A 23 4.06 14.68 -18.84
C PRO A 23 4.39 13.50 -17.92
N ALA A 24 4.46 12.30 -18.50
CA ALA A 24 4.92 11.12 -17.79
C ALA A 24 6.29 11.47 -17.19
N GLN A 25 6.36 11.54 -15.86
CA GLN A 25 7.62 11.77 -15.17
C GLN A 25 8.57 10.66 -15.61
N ARG A 26 9.63 11.03 -16.36
CA ARG A 26 10.70 10.10 -16.71
C ARG A 26 11.18 9.50 -15.38
N PRO A 27 11.34 8.16 -15.31
CA PRO A 27 11.99 7.55 -14.16
C PRO A 27 13.34 8.28 -13.97
N GLN A 28 13.53 8.88 -12.79
CA GLN A 28 14.85 9.42 -12.48
C GLN A 28 15.83 8.25 -12.48
N PRO A 29 17.00 8.40 -13.12
CA PRO A 29 17.99 7.34 -13.13
C PRO A 29 18.31 6.98 -11.67
N GLU A 30 18.32 5.69 -11.39
CA GLU A 30 18.74 5.16 -10.09
C GLU A 30 20.15 5.70 -9.81
N PRO A 31 20.41 6.24 -8.62
CA PRO A 31 21.73 6.79 -8.31
C PRO A 31 22.77 5.71 -8.48
N ALA A 32 23.83 6.00 -9.20
CA ALA A 32 24.86 5.05 -9.64
C ALA A 32 25.62 4.33 -8.51
N ASN A 33 25.40 4.65 -7.26
CA ASN A 33 25.75 3.90 -6.06
C ASN A 33 25.22 4.67 -4.82
N PRO A 34 24.15 4.27 -4.15
CA PRO A 34 23.67 4.95 -2.94
C PRO A 34 24.59 4.76 -1.71
N GLY A 35 25.76 4.17 -1.86
CA GLY A 35 26.78 4.03 -0.81
C GLY A 35 26.40 3.00 0.26
N THR A 36 25.20 3.06 0.83
CA THR A 36 24.70 2.12 1.83
C THR A 36 23.29 1.65 1.47
N PHE A 37 22.90 0.47 1.96
CA PHE A 37 21.56 -0.03 1.74
C PHE A 37 20.48 0.88 2.37
N GLU A 38 20.79 1.52 3.50
CA GLU A 38 19.92 2.52 4.12
C GLU A 38 19.63 3.70 3.18
N ALA A 39 20.67 4.26 2.55
CA ALA A 39 20.52 5.36 1.60
C ALA A 39 19.69 4.94 0.36
N LYS A 40 19.83 3.70 -0.08
CA LYS A 40 19.03 3.12 -1.16
C LYS A 40 17.54 3.03 -0.77
N VAL A 41 17.24 2.59 0.45
CA VAL A 41 15.86 2.54 0.96
C VAL A 41 15.27 3.94 1.07
N GLU A 42 16.00 4.92 1.59
CA GLU A 42 15.55 6.32 1.66
C GLU A 42 15.27 6.91 0.27
N TYR A 43 16.13 6.62 -0.69
CA TYR A 43 15.88 7.01 -2.07
C TYR A 43 14.57 6.42 -2.61
N TYR A 44 14.30 5.12 -2.38
CA TYR A 44 13.06 4.51 -2.81
C TYR A 44 11.82 5.03 -2.08
N LEU A 45 11.94 5.35 -0.80
CA LEU A 45 10.89 6.02 -0.05
C LEU A 45 10.53 7.37 -0.68
N GLN A 46 11.53 8.18 -1.03
CA GLN A 46 11.32 9.45 -1.72
C GLN A 46 10.65 9.26 -3.09
N GLN A 47 11.10 8.26 -3.87
CA GLN A 47 10.51 7.95 -5.18
C GLN A 47 9.09 7.35 -5.08
N SER A 48 8.71 6.76 -3.94
CA SER A 48 7.39 6.19 -3.75
C SER A 48 6.28 7.24 -3.78
N GLY A 49 6.60 8.49 -3.41
CA GLY A 49 5.65 9.58 -3.29
C GLY A 49 4.79 9.51 -2.03
N TYR A 50 5.09 8.61 -1.10
CA TYR A 50 4.44 8.54 0.21
C TYR A 50 5.18 9.41 1.21
N GLU A 51 4.43 10.04 2.11
CA GLU A 51 5.01 10.65 3.30
C GLU A 51 5.52 9.55 4.23
N PHE A 52 6.76 9.67 4.68
CA PHE A 52 7.39 8.70 5.58
C PHE A 52 8.14 9.40 6.72
N HIS A 53 8.30 8.68 7.82
CA HIS A 53 8.97 9.15 9.01
C HIS A 53 10.10 8.19 9.38
N LYS A 54 11.30 8.73 9.60
CA LYS A 54 12.42 7.96 10.13
C LYS A 54 12.28 7.82 11.64
N VAL A 55 12.30 6.58 12.14
CA VAL A 55 12.23 6.29 13.58
C VAL A 55 13.62 6.24 14.20
N LYS A 56 14.53 5.51 13.52
CA LYS A 56 15.94 5.35 13.88
C LYS A 56 16.73 4.92 12.65
N ALA A 57 18.03 4.69 12.79
CA ALA A 57 18.83 4.09 11.73
C ALA A 57 18.15 2.82 11.19
N ASN A 58 18.08 2.67 9.88
CA ASN A 58 17.48 1.53 9.18
C ASN A 58 16.00 1.24 9.51
N SER A 59 15.25 2.23 10.04
CA SER A 59 13.85 2.02 10.41
C SER A 59 12.99 3.23 10.10
N TRP A 60 11.88 3.00 9.40
CA TRP A 60 10.92 4.02 9.00
C TRP A 60 9.49 3.51 9.18
N TYR A 61 8.54 4.44 9.17
CA TYR A 61 7.14 4.10 8.97
C TYR A 61 6.49 5.10 8.02
N LEU A 62 5.40 4.66 7.43
CA LEU A 62 4.48 5.48 6.66
C LEU A 62 3.03 5.14 7.03
N LEU A 63 2.13 6.08 6.77
CA LEU A 63 0.71 5.94 7.08
C LEU A 63 -0.08 6.00 5.78
N LEU A 64 -0.88 4.97 5.53
CA LEU A 64 -1.71 4.87 4.34
C LEU A 64 -3.19 4.78 4.74
N PRO A 65 -4.11 5.35 3.95
CA PRO A 65 -5.52 5.13 4.16
C PRO A 65 -5.91 3.69 3.82
N GLY A 66 -6.81 3.10 4.58
CA GLY A 66 -7.43 1.81 4.29
C GLY A 66 -8.93 1.96 4.05
N LYS A 67 -9.58 0.88 3.68
CA LYS A 67 -11.03 0.77 3.52
C LYS A 67 -11.68 0.25 4.81
N GLU A 68 -11.08 -0.78 5.38
CA GLU A 68 -11.53 -1.43 6.62
C GLU A 68 -10.83 -0.85 7.85
N MET A 69 -9.53 -0.52 7.71
CA MET A 69 -8.75 0.23 8.68
C MET A 69 -8.80 1.72 8.33
N SER A 70 -9.05 2.61 9.31
CA SER A 70 -8.99 4.06 9.06
C SER A 70 -7.59 4.50 8.63
N GLN A 71 -6.56 3.86 9.14
CA GLN A 71 -5.16 4.13 8.85
C GLN A 71 -4.33 2.85 8.99
N ILE A 72 -3.47 2.61 8.02
CA ILE A 72 -2.56 1.46 7.98
C ILE A 72 -1.15 1.99 8.19
N ARG A 73 -0.52 1.59 9.29
CA ARG A 73 0.88 1.91 9.56
C ARG A 73 1.78 0.83 8.98
N ILE A 74 2.54 1.16 7.94
CA ILE A 74 3.57 0.28 7.39
C ILE A 74 4.89 0.59 8.08
N ILE A 75 5.49 -0.40 8.70
CA ILE A 75 6.79 -0.32 9.35
C ILE A 75 7.82 -0.97 8.43
N LEU A 76 8.95 -0.28 8.24
CA LEU A 76 10.06 -0.76 7.42
C LEU A 76 11.30 -0.89 8.26
N GLY A 77 11.98 -2.02 8.11
CA GLY A 77 13.26 -2.30 8.75
C GLY A 77 14.28 -2.80 7.73
N ALA A 78 15.37 -2.06 7.53
CA ALA A 78 16.44 -2.48 6.64
C ALA A 78 17.51 -3.28 7.40
N GLY A 79 17.80 -4.48 6.93
CA GLY A 79 18.95 -5.28 7.32
C GLY A 79 20.13 -5.04 6.38
N PRO A 80 21.20 -5.84 6.50
CA PRO A 80 22.41 -5.67 5.67
C PRO A 80 22.17 -5.84 4.16
N SER A 81 21.21 -6.69 3.77
CA SER A 81 20.96 -7.04 2.36
C SER A 81 19.48 -7.30 2.05
N SER A 82 18.60 -6.90 2.95
CA SER A 82 17.16 -7.06 2.77
C SER A 82 16.38 -6.01 3.55
N ILE A 83 15.17 -5.71 3.09
CA ILE A 83 14.22 -4.88 3.80
C ILE A 83 13.00 -5.72 4.16
N ALA A 84 12.55 -5.63 5.41
CA ALA A 84 11.26 -6.12 5.85
C ALA A 84 10.27 -4.96 5.89
N MET A 85 9.06 -5.21 5.41
CA MET A 85 7.92 -4.28 5.46
C MET A 85 6.76 -4.99 6.10
N GLY A 86 6.11 -4.37 7.07
CA GLY A 86 4.98 -5.02 7.75
C GLY A 86 3.99 -4.04 8.32
N ALA A 87 2.79 -4.53 8.59
CA ALA A 87 1.73 -3.81 9.28
C ALA A 87 1.13 -4.68 10.37
N VAL A 88 0.92 -4.12 11.54
CA VAL A 88 0.10 -4.73 12.58
C VAL A 88 -1.36 -4.62 12.15
N VAL A 89 -2.01 -5.76 12.02
CA VAL A 89 -3.43 -5.86 11.67
C VAL A 89 -4.30 -5.77 12.91
N VAL A 90 -3.98 -6.59 13.91
CA VAL A 90 -4.67 -6.63 15.20
C VAL A 90 -3.63 -6.86 16.29
N PRO A 91 -3.51 -5.95 17.27
CA PRO A 91 -2.64 -6.18 18.42
C PRO A 91 -3.18 -7.30 19.29
N LYS A 92 -2.29 -8.01 19.99
CA LYS A 92 -2.61 -9.11 20.91
C LYS A 92 -3.77 -8.79 21.87
N SER A 93 -3.80 -7.56 22.40
CA SER A 93 -4.83 -7.11 23.34
C SER A 93 -6.26 -7.23 22.81
N ASN A 94 -6.42 -7.16 21.50
CA ASN A 94 -7.71 -7.16 20.80
C ASN A 94 -7.90 -8.43 19.96
N LEU A 95 -6.90 -9.33 19.97
CA LEU A 95 -6.87 -10.49 19.09
C LEU A 95 -7.65 -11.65 19.68
N ASN A 96 -8.66 -12.10 18.95
CA ASN A 96 -9.40 -13.33 19.26
C ASN A 96 -9.45 -14.22 18.02
N ILE A 97 -8.56 -15.20 17.97
CA ILE A 97 -8.48 -16.16 16.84
C ILE A 97 -9.41 -17.33 17.14
N THR A 98 -10.42 -17.47 16.31
CA THR A 98 -11.32 -18.63 16.28
C THR A 98 -10.95 -19.56 15.12
N ALA A 99 -11.47 -20.79 15.11
CA ALA A 99 -11.29 -21.69 13.98
C ALA A 99 -11.81 -21.08 12.65
N ASP A 100 -12.93 -20.37 12.71
CA ASP A 100 -13.54 -19.71 11.54
C ASP A 100 -12.68 -18.53 11.04
N SER A 101 -12.23 -17.65 11.93
CA SER A 101 -11.36 -16.54 11.54
C SER A 101 -10.02 -17.03 11.00
N LEU A 102 -9.44 -18.07 11.61
CA LEU A 102 -8.21 -18.67 11.13
C LEU A 102 -8.37 -19.26 9.72
N GLN A 103 -9.47 -19.99 9.47
CA GLN A 103 -9.74 -20.54 8.15
C GLN A 103 -9.87 -19.43 7.08
N LYS A 104 -10.52 -18.33 7.42
CA LYS A 104 -10.66 -17.17 6.51
C LYS A 104 -9.31 -16.50 6.23
N LEU A 105 -8.47 -16.33 7.27
CA LEU A 105 -7.11 -15.78 7.11
C LEU A 105 -6.23 -16.71 6.25
N MET A 106 -6.31 -18.03 6.43
CA MET A 106 -5.57 -18.98 5.59
C MET A 106 -6.01 -18.94 4.13
N LYS A 107 -7.31 -18.80 3.86
CA LYS A 107 -7.81 -18.58 2.48
C LYS A 107 -7.29 -17.28 1.90
N LEU A 108 -7.33 -16.17 2.67
CA LEU A 108 -6.73 -14.92 2.25
C LEU A 108 -5.24 -15.08 1.94
N SER A 109 -4.49 -15.78 2.81
CA SER A 109 -3.06 -16.01 2.61
C SER A 109 -2.75 -16.78 1.34
N TYR A 110 -3.62 -17.71 0.91
CA TYR A 110 -3.51 -18.40 -0.36
C TYR A 110 -3.62 -17.46 -1.57
N ASP A 111 -4.48 -16.44 -1.48
CA ASP A 111 -4.70 -15.46 -2.55
C ASP A 111 -3.61 -14.37 -2.61
N LEU A 112 -2.76 -14.28 -1.58
CA LEU A 112 -1.73 -13.26 -1.49
C LEU A 112 -0.41 -13.74 -2.11
N ASN A 113 0.19 -12.88 -2.94
CA ASN A 113 1.54 -13.08 -3.45
C ASN A 113 2.52 -12.18 -2.70
N TYR A 114 3.74 -12.67 -2.43
CA TYR A 114 4.87 -11.94 -1.83
C TYR A 114 4.70 -11.51 -0.37
N VAL A 115 3.53 -11.65 0.22
CA VAL A 115 3.26 -11.31 1.63
C VAL A 115 2.81 -12.54 2.40
N ARG A 116 3.03 -12.52 3.69
CA ARG A 116 2.57 -13.55 4.63
C ARG A 116 1.76 -12.92 5.75
N ILE A 117 0.74 -13.63 6.20
CA ILE A 117 0.00 -13.33 7.40
C ILE A 117 0.60 -14.21 8.50
N CYS A 118 0.99 -13.64 9.62
CA CYS A 118 1.59 -14.37 10.73
C CYS A 118 1.30 -13.72 12.08
N ILE A 119 1.57 -14.44 13.15
CA ILE A 119 1.66 -13.91 14.51
C ILE A 119 3.14 -13.64 14.78
N ASP A 120 3.45 -12.46 15.26
CA ASP A 120 4.82 -12.06 15.58
C ASP A 120 5.23 -12.45 17.02
N SER A 121 6.42 -11.99 17.45
CA SER A 121 6.95 -12.29 18.79
C SER A 121 6.17 -11.63 19.93
N ASP A 122 5.42 -10.58 19.63
CA ASP A 122 4.59 -9.86 20.59
C ASP A 122 3.14 -10.41 20.63
N ASP A 123 2.91 -11.51 19.89
CA ASP A 123 1.62 -12.16 19.66
C ASP A 123 0.62 -11.28 18.88
N ASP A 124 1.10 -10.27 18.15
CA ASP A 124 0.27 -9.46 17.27
C ASP A 124 0.00 -10.19 15.94
N LEU A 125 -1.19 -10.04 15.40
CA LEU A 125 -1.49 -10.45 14.02
C LEU A 125 -0.91 -9.41 13.06
N ILE A 126 0.02 -9.84 12.22
CA ILE A 126 0.72 -8.98 11.28
C ILE A 126 0.63 -9.49 9.84
N VAL A 127 0.77 -8.57 8.90
CA VAL A 127 1.08 -8.86 7.49
C VAL A 127 2.46 -8.33 7.20
N MET A 128 3.31 -9.14 6.55
CA MET A 128 4.66 -8.72 6.23
C MET A 128 5.17 -9.26 4.90
N ALA A 129 6.10 -8.52 4.30
CA ALA A 129 6.91 -8.91 3.17
C ALA A 129 8.39 -8.70 3.47
N GLN A 130 9.25 -9.45 2.78
CA GLN A 130 10.70 -9.26 2.83
C GLN A 130 11.28 -9.28 1.42
N LEU A 131 12.01 -8.24 1.07
CA LEU A 131 12.67 -8.10 -0.22
C LEU A 131 14.18 -8.12 -0.04
N LYS A 132 14.87 -8.85 -0.92
CA LYS A 132 16.33 -8.83 -1.00
C LYS A 132 16.79 -7.64 -1.84
N ASP A 133 17.94 -7.05 -1.47
CA ASP A 133 18.53 -5.90 -2.16
C ASP A 133 18.69 -6.13 -3.67
N GLN A 134 19.16 -7.31 -4.06
CA GLN A 134 19.41 -7.66 -5.45
C GLN A 134 18.18 -7.63 -6.37
N TRP A 135 16.97 -7.68 -5.80
CA TRP A 135 15.70 -7.63 -6.54
C TRP A 135 14.95 -6.33 -6.35
N LEU A 136 15.52 -5.39 -5.58
CA LEU A 136 14.85 -4.17 -5.18
C LEU A 136 15.01 -3.09 -6.23
N SER A 137 13.91 -2.68 -6.84
CA SER A 137 13.77 -1.47 -7.65
C SER A 137 12.79 -0.51 -7.00
N ALA A 138 12.78 0.76 -7.40
CA ALA A 138 11.81 1.73 -6.90
C ALA A 138 10.36 1.30 -7.16
N ALA A 139 10.11 0.69 -8.32
CA ALA A 139 8.78 0.19 -8.68
C ALA A 139 8.35 -0.99 -7.80
N GLU A 140 9.25 -1.98 -7.60
CA GLU A 140 8.98 -3.14 -6.75
C GLU A 140 8.82 -2.74 -5.28
N PHE A 141 9.62 -1.79 -4.80
CA PHE A 141 9.51 -1.23 -3.47
C PHE A 141 8.12 -0.61 -3.23
N LYS A 142 7.67 0.28 -4.12
CA LYS A 142 6.36 0.90 -4.05
C LYS A 142 5.23 -0.12 -4.16
N ASN A 143 5.35 -1.07 -5.08
CA ASN A 143 4.38 -2.14 -5.28
C ASN A 143 4.22 -2.98 -4.01
N THR A 144 5.33 -3.35 -3.36
CA THR A 144 5.31 -4.13 -2.13
C THR A 144 4.64 -3.39 -0.97
N ILE A 145 4.88 -2.07 -0.82
CA ILE A 145 4.16 -1.25 0.15
C ILE A 145 2.64 -1.36 -0.06
N ASN A 146 2.17 -1.23 -1.31
CA ASN A 146 0.74 -1.33 -1.64
C ASN A 146 0.17 -2.72 -1.37
N ILE A 147 0.93 -3.77 -1.69
CA ILE A 147 0.50 -5.16 -1.44
C ILE A 147 0.38 -5.41 0.07
N VAL A 148 1.36 -4.98 0.88
CA VAL A 148 1.31 -5.11 2.34
C VAL A 148 0.12 -4.33 2.91
N ALA A 149 -0.08 -3.08 2.46
CA ALA A 149 -1.21 -2.27 2.91
C ALA A 149 -2.56 -2.92 2.56
N GLY A 150 -2.74 -3.32 1.31
CA GLY A 150 -3.98 -3.97 0.87
C GLY A 150 -4.25 -5.31 1.55
N ALA A 151 -3.20 -6.09 1.83
CA ALA A 151 -3.32 -7.36 2.55
C ALA A 151 -3.70 -7.13 4.03
N ALA A 152 -3.10 -6.12 4.68
CA ALA A 152 -3.41 -5.75 6.06
C ALA A 152 -4.86 -5.28 6.20
N ASP A 153 -5.32 -4.42 5.29
CA ASP A 153 -6.69 -3.93 5.27
C ASP A 153 -7.71 -5.07 5.09
N ARG A 154 -7.46 -6.00 4.15
CA ARG A 154 -8.30 -7.19 3.95
C ARG A 154 -8.29 -8.13 5.16
N ALA A 155 -7.13 -8.36 5.77
CA ALA A 155 -7.00 -9.20 6.95
C ALA A 155 -7.75 -8.60 8.15
N TYR A 156 -7.68 -7.27 8.33
CA TYR A 156 -8.46 -6.58 9.35
C TYR A 156 -9.97 -6.71 9.12
N GLY A 157 -10.45 -6.55 7.89
CA GLY A 157 -11.86 -6.75 7.56
C GLY A 157 -12.36 -8.15 7.91
N ILE A 158 -11.52 -9.19 7.74
CA ILE A 158 -11.81 -10.55 8.20
C ILE A 158 -11.88 -10.63 9.72
N MET A 159 -10.94 -9.99 10.42
CA MET A 159 -10.82 -10.08 11.88
C MET A 159 -11.82 -9.22 12.63
N ARG A 160 -12.29 -8.13 12.03
CA ARG A 160 -13.19 -7.15 12.69
C ARG A 160 -14.36 -7.76 13.47
N PRO A 161 -15.09 -8.79 12.96
CA PRO A 161 -16.17 -9.43 13.70
C PRO A 161 -15.72 -10.24 14.94
N TYR A 162 -14.44 -10.54 15.06
CA TYR A 162 -13.87 -11.39 16.12
C TYR A 162 -13.00 -10.61 17.11
N LEU A 163 -12.89 -9.29 16.93
CA LEU A 163 -12.11 -8.47 17.86
C LEU A 163 -12.72 -8.51 19.26
N THR A 164 -11.88 -8.63 20.27
CA THR A 164 -12.30 -8.36 21.63
C THR A 164 -12.53 -6.86 21.78
N THR A 165 -13.73 -6.47 22.23
CA THR A 165 -13.99 -5.06 22.56
C THR A 165 -13.11 -4.67 23.74
N PRO A 166 -12.37 -3.53 23.68
CA PRO A 166 -11.59 -3.05 24.82
C PRO A 166 -12.47 -2.66 25.99
#